data_3385f437b943076d1e2127ff5c2c5c75
#
_entry.id   3385f437b943076d1e2127ff5c2c5c75
#
_cell.length_a   1.000
_cell.length_b   1.000
_cell.length_c   1.000
_cell.angle_alpha   90.00
_cell.angle_beta   90.00
_cell.angle_gamma   90.00
#
_symmetry.space_group_name_H-M   'P 1'
#
loop_
_entity.id
_entity.type
_entity.pdbx_description
1 polymer ?
#
loop_
_entity_poly.entity_id
_entity_poly.type
_entity_poly.pdbx_seq_one_letter_code
_entity_poly.pdbx_strand_id
1 'polypeptide(L)'
;MKGKTVKESSLVSSHLMLMEHSGNFLFVNNRPIGMVHGGKIMTLMDEIAGMVGAKHSGRHVATAVIEKMQFFAPIFIGNKMILKSSVNYTGTTSMEIGIRSEAEDLITGKITHTNSCYLVAVAIDDYGKPCKVPQIIPETDDDKRRFKEAKIRNNKRLEERNS
;
A
#
# COMPACT_ATOMS: atom_id res chain seq x y z
N MET A 1 -24.38 -4.59 -6.76
CA MET A 1 -23.54 -4.31 -5.57
C MET A 1 -23.38 -2.79 -5.48
N LYS A 2 -23.68 -2.19 -4.32
CA LYS A 2 -23.54 -0.73 -4.13
C LYS A 2 -22.06 -0.33 -4.15
N GLY A 3 -21.71 0.76 -4.85
CA GLY A 3 -20.36 1.30 -4.83
C GLY A 3 -19.96 1.85 -3.46
N LYS A 4 -18.65 1.99 -3.20
CA LYS A 4 -18.09 2.57 -1.97
C LYS A 4 -17.16 3.72 -2.29
N THR A 5 -17.16 4.74 -1.44
CA THR A 5 -16.21 5.86 -1.55
C THR A 5 -14.81 5.44 -1.12
N VAL A 6 -13.81 6.22 -1.52
CA VAL A 6 -12.42 6.00 -1.11
C VAL A 6 -12.30 6.02 0.41
N LYS A 7 -12.96 6.98 1.07
CA LYS A 7 -12.94 7.16 2.52
C LYS A 7 -13.48 5.95 3.29
N GLU A 8 -14.53 5.29 2.77
CA GLU A 8 -15.15 4.12 3.43
C GLU A 8 -14.17 2.94 3.56
N SER A 9 -13.16 2.85 2.70
CA SER A 9 -12.21 1.72 2.65
C SER A 9 -10.80 2.09 3.12
N SER A 10 -10.44 3.37 3.12
CA SER A 10 -9.11 3.84 3.50
C SER A 10 -8.73 3.45 4.92
N LEU A 11 -7.45 3.18 5.12
CA LEU A 11 -6.85 2.86 6.41
C LEU A 11 -5.54 3.63 6.61
N VAL A 12 -5.26 3.90 7.87
CA VAL A 12 -3.95 4.37 8.34
C VAL A 12 -3.50 3.43 9.45
N SER A 13 -2.28 2.93 9.37
CA SER A 13 -1.66 2.15 10.45
C SER A 13 -0.33 2.77 10.85
N SER A 14 0.11 2.47 12.07
CA SER A 14 1.38 2.95 12.60
C SER A 14 2.10 1.81 13.30
N HIS A 15 3.41 1.70 13.08
CA HIS A 15 4.26 0.65 13.61
C HIS A 15 5.55 1.25 14.13
N LEU A 16 5.92 0.92 15.37
CA LEU A 16 7.25 1.23 15.89
C LEU A 16 8.28 0.27 15.27
N MET A 17 9.34 0.82 14.70
CA MET A 17 10.41 0.01 14.11
C MET A 17 11.39 -0.45 15.18
N LEU A 18 11.40 -1.74 15.46
CA LEU A 18 12.19 -2.40 16.47
C LEU A 18 13.46 -3.04 15.91
N MET A 19 14.41 -3.41 16.76
CA MET A 19 15.67 -4.05 16.35
C MET A 19 15.48 -5.31 15.50
N GLU A 20 14.45 -6.08 15.75
CA GLU A 20 14.09 -7.28 14.95
C GLU A 20 13.73 -6.96 13.49
N HIS A 21 13.41 -5.70 13.19
CA HIS A 21 13.13 -5.22 11.84
C HIS A 21 14.38 -4.75 11.10
N SER A 22 15.54 -4.76 11.76
CA SER A 22 16.80 -4.30 11.17
C SER A 22 17.30 -5.25 10.10
N GLY A 23 17.74 -4.70 8.98
CA GLY A 23 18.36 -5.46 7.88
C GLY A 23 19.76 -4.99 7.56
N ASN A 24 20.03 -3.69 7.70
CA ASN A 24 21.31 -3.07 7.40
C ASN A 24 21.64 -1.96 8.41
N PHE A 25 22.89 -1.53 8.40
CA PHE A 25 23.35 -0.43 9.22
C PHE A 25 23.97 0.67 8.34
N LEU A 26 23.59 1.92 8.61
CA LEU A 26 24.32 3.10 8.19
C LEU A 26 25.30 3.49 9.29
N PHE A 27 26.50 3.93 8.89
CA PHE A 27 27.46 4.51 9.83
C PHE A 27 27.39 6.03 9.74
N VAL A 28 26.97 6.67 10.82
CA VAL A 28 26.98 8.13 10.96
C VAL A 28 27.89 8.48 12.12
N ASN A 29 28.94 9.26 11.85
CA ASN A 29 29.99 9.60 12.84
C ASN A 29 30.56 8.35 13.54
N ASN A 30 30.90 7.32 12.78
CA ASN A 30 31.39 6.01 13.27
C ASN A 30 30.44 5.25 14.19
N ARG A 31 29.16 5.60 14.25
CA ARG A 31 28.12 4.88 15.00
C ARG A 31 27.19 4.13 14.05
N PRO A 32 26.96 2.84 14.25
CA PRO A 32 25.99 2.09 13.45
C PRO A 32 24.58 2.52 13.81
N ILE A 33 23.80 2.90 12.79
CA ILE A 33 22.38 3.18 12.92
C ILE A 33 21.63 2.11 12.13
N GLY A 34 20.79 1.32 12.81
CA GLY A 34 20.00 0.26 12.18
C GLY A 34 18.94 0.83 11.25
N MET A 35 18.90 0.28 10.03
CA MET A 35 17.86 0.56 9.05
C MET A 35 16.88 -0.60 8.96
N VAL A 36 15.60 -0.29 8.74
CA VAL A 36 14.56 -1.30 8.53
C VAL A 36 14.80 -2.05 7.23
N HIS A 37 14.70 -3.37 7.28
CA HIS A 37 14.83 -4.23 6.11
C HIS A 37 13.71 -3.95 5.09
N GLY A 38 14.07 -3.80 3.80
CA GLY A 38 13.10 -3.50 2.74
C GLY A 38 11.97 -4.55 2.64
N GLY A 39 12.31 -5.82 2.87
CA GLY A 39 11.31 -6.90 2.91
C GLY A 39 10.30 -6.74 4.05
N LYS A 40 10.72 -6.20 5.22
CA LYS A 40 9.77 -5.89 6.31
C LYS A 40 8.84 -4.76 5.93
N ILE A 41 9.35 -3.72 5.27
CA ILE A 41 8.53 -2.63 4.73
C ILE A 41 7.49 -3.17 3.76
N MET A 42 7.90 -4.02 2.81
CA MET A 42 7.01 -4.66 1.84
C MET A 42 5.94 -5.52 2.52
N THR A 43 6.29 -6.30 3.55
CA THR A 43 5.34 -7.09 4.34
C THR A 43 4.26 -6.22 4.95
N LEU A 44 4.62 -5.14 5.62
CA LEU A 44 3.67 -4.22 6.24
C LEU A 44 2.79 -3.50 5.20
N MET A 45 3.33 -3.20 4.03
CA MET A 45 2.57 -2.62 2.93
C MET A 45 1.58 -3.63 2.33
N ASP A 46 1.96 -4.88 2.18
CA ASP A 46 1.05 -5.95 1.72
C ASP A 46 -0.07 -6.22 2.73
N GLU A 47 0.25 -6.25 4.02
CA GLU A 47 -0.73 -6.41 5.10
C GLU A 47 -1.79 -5.32 5.09
N ILE A 48 -1.41 -4.04 5.03
CA ILE A 48 -2.39 -2.93 4.99
C ILE A 48 -3.20 -2.94 3.69
N ALA A 49 -2.60 -3.32 2.56
CA ALA A 49 -3.31 -3.46 1.30
C ALA A 49 -4.37 -4.58 1.38
N GLY A 50 -4.02 -5.72 1.99
CA GLY A 50 -4.96 -6.80 2.26
C GLY A 50 -6.15 -6.35 3.09
N MET A 51 -5.89 -5.59 4.17
CA MET A 51 -6.96 -5.03 5.02
C MET A 51 -7.85 -4.04 4.27
N VAL A 52 -7.28 -3.14 3.46
CA VAL A 52 -8.03 -2.18 2.64
C VAL A 52 -8.88 -2.91 1.60
N GLY A 53 -8.30 -3.89 0.90
CA GLY A 53 -9.00 -4.70 -0.09
C GLY A 53 -10.16 -5.50 0.51
N ALA A 54 -9.94 -6.13 1.66
CA ALA A 54 -10.98 -6.88 2.38
C ALA A 54 -12.11 -5.95 2.87
N LYS A 55 -11.76 -4.79 3.43
CA LYS A 55 -12.74 -3.77 3.87
C LYS A 55 -13.57 -3.24 2.70
N HIS A 56 -12.94 -3.03 1.53
CA HIS A 56 -13.64 -2.55 0.34
C HIS A 56 -14.54 -3.63 -0.25
N SER A 57 -14.01 -4.83 -0.49
CA SER A 57 -14.75 -5.90 -1.17
C SER A 57 -15.77 -6.61 -0.28
N GLY A 58 -15.54 -6.63 1.04
CA GLY A 58 -16.27 -7.50 1.98
C GLY A 58 -15.94 -8.99 1.78
N ARG A 59 -14.80 -9.30 1.20
CA ARG A 59 -14.32 -10.64 0.86
C ARG A 59 -12.86 -10.83 1.24
N HIS A 60 -12.40 -12.08 1.26
CA HIS A 60 -10.96 -12.34 1.27
C HIS A 60 -10.32 -11.80 -0.01
N VAL A 61 -9.06 -11.42 0.08
CA VAL A 61 -8.31 -10.90 -1.06
C VAL A 61 -6.96 -11.60 -1.17
N ALA A 62 -6.49 -11.73 -2.40
CA ALA A 62 -5.14 -12.21 -2.70
C ALA A 62 -4.37 -11.13 -3.45
N THR A 63 -3.12 -10.91 -3.09
CA THR A 63 -2.21 -10.02 -3.81
C THR A 63 -1.83 -10.65 -5.14
N ALA A 64 -2.09 -9.94 -6.23
CA ALA A 64 -1.76 -10.39 -7.57
C ALA A 64 -0.50 -9.73 -8.13
N VAL A 65 -0.31 -8.45 -7.87
CA VAL A 65 0.83 -7.66 -8.40
C VAL A 65 1.22 -6.59 -7.39
N ILE A 66 2.53 -6.37 -7.25
CA ILE A 66 3.09 -5.19 -6.58
C ILE A 66 3.86 -4.39 -7.64
N GLU A 67 3.46 -3.14 -7.84
CA GLU A 67 4.04 -2.26 -8.86
C GLU A 67 4.64 -1.00 -8.27
N LYS A 68 5.65 -0.48 -8.96
CA LYS A 68 6.28 0.81 -8.67
C LYS A 68 6.68 0.99 -7.20
N MET A 69 7.15 -0.10 -6.58
CA MET A 69 7.75 0.00 -5.25
C MET A 69 8.99 0.89 -5.32
N GLN A 70 8.93 2.04 -4.68
CA GLN A 70 10.00 3.02 -4.67
C GLN A 70 10.40 3.34 -3.23
N PHE A 71 11.71 3.37 -3.00
CA PHE A 71 12.34 3.73 -1.73
C PHE A 71 13.00 5.09 -1.89
N PHE A 72 12.44 6.13 -1.29
CA PHE A 72 12.92 7.51 -1.40
C PHE A 72 13.87 7.89 -0.26
N ALA A 73 13.63 7.30 0.92
CA ALA A 73 14.42 7.54 2.11
C ALA A 73 14.42 6.30 3.01
N PRO A 74 15.49 6.08 3.81
CA PRO A 74 15.55 4.99 4.77
C PRO A 74 14.55 5.20 5.92
N ILE A 75 14.11 4.09 6.50
CA ILE A 75 13.41 4.07 7.79
C ILE A 75 14.39 3.52 8.82
N PHE A 76 14.58 4.24 9.93
CA PHE A 76 15.51 3.84 10.98
C PHE A 76 14.79 3.12 12.10
N ILE A 77 15.55 2.26 12.80
CA ILE A 77 15.10 1.67 14.06
C ILE A 77 14.79 2.78 15.06
N GLY A 78 13.66 2.67 15.75
CA GLY A 78 13.13 3.71 16.63
C GLY A 78 12.18 4.70 15.96
N ASN A 79 12.13 4.75 14.61
CA ASN A 79 11.10 5.54 13.94
C ASN A 79 9.72 4.90 14.08
N LYS A 80 8.68 5.73 14.04
CA LYS A 80 7.30 5.29 13.82
C LYS A 80 7.03 5.29 12.32
N MET A 81 6.82 4.11 11.73
CA MET A 81 6.38 3.97 10.35
C MET A 81 4.87 4.18 10.28
N ILE A 82 4.42 5.08 9.43
CA ILE A 82 3.02 5.41 9.20
C ILE A 82 2.66 4.97 7.79
N LEU A 83 1.67 4.10 7.65
CA LEU A 83 1.16 3.63 6.36
C LEU A 83 -0.22 4.22 6.11
N LYS A 84 -0.37 4.89 4.97
CA LYS A 84 -1.64 5.44 4.48
C LYS A 84 -2.02 4.68 3.21
N SER A 85 -3.20 4.07 3.20
CA SER A 85 -3.62 3.19 2.10
C SER A 85 -5.07 3.41 1.70
N SER A 86 -5.32 3.38 0.38
CA SER A 86 -6.66 3.58 -0.19
C SER A 86 -6.82 2.83 -1.50
N VAL A 87 -8.06 2.47 -1.84
CA VAL A 87 -8.40 1.95 -3.17
C VAL A 87 -8.41 3.10 -4.17
N ASN A 88 -7.58 3.01 -5.21
CA ASN A 88 -7.51 3.99 -6.28
C ASN A 88 -8.43 3.65 -7.46
N TYR A 89 -8.59 2.36 -7.78
CA TYR A 89 -9.35 1.89 -8.92
C TYR A 89 -9.89 0.48 -8.67
N THR A 90 -11.05 0.19 -9.23
CA THR A 90 -11.64 -1.15 -9.23
C THR A 90 -11.93 -1.61 -10.64
N GLY A 91 -11.49 -2.83 -10.98
CA GLY A 91 -11.96 -3.58 -12.13
C GLY A 91 -13.21 -4.40 -11.80
N THR A 92 -13.38 -5.55 -12.43
CA THR A 92 -14.50 -6.45 -12.14
C THR A 92 -14.28 -7.23 -10.84
N THR A 93 -13.08 -7.80 -10.64
CA THR A 93 -12.71 -8.62 -9.50
C THR A 93 -11.47 -8.11 -8.77
N SER A 94 -10.78 -7.13 -9.35
CA SER A 94 -9.52 -6.59 -8.86
C SER A 94 -9.65 -5.16 -8.35
N MET A 95 -8.75 -4.78 -7.46
CA MET A 95 -8.64 -3.45 -6.89
C MET A 95 -7.18 -3.02 -6.95
N GLU A 96 -6.91 -1.82 -7.47
CA GLU A 96 -5.60 -1.21 -7.30
C GLU A 96 -5.61 -0.39 -6.01
N ILE A 97 -4.69 -0.68 -5.13
CA ILE A 97 -4.54 -0.08 -3.81
C ILE A 97 -3.23 0.71 -3.80
N GLY A 98 -3.33 2.01 -3.54
CA GLY A 98 -2.17 2.87 -3.35
C GLY A 98 -1.75 2.90 -1.89
N ILE A 99 -0.45 2.81 -1.65
CA ILE A 99 0.13 2.82 -0.30
C ILE A 99 1.25 3.85 -0.26
N ARG A 100 1.19 4.73 0.73
CA ARG A 100 2.23 5.70 1.06
C ARG A 100 2.75 5.41 2.45
N SER A 101 4.06 5.28 2.57
CA SER A 101 4.77 5.14 3.85
C SER A 101 5.50 6.42 4.21
N GLU A 102 5.41 6.77 5.47
CA GLU A 102 6.13 7.88 6.09
C GLU A 102 6.83 7.36 7.36
N ALA A 103 7.99 7.92 7.66
CA ALA A 103 8.69 7.69 8.92
C ALA A 103 8.65 8.96 9.76
N GLU A 104 8.22 8.85 10.99
CA GLU A 104 8.28 9.90 12.01
C GLU A 104 9.41 9.60 12.99
N ASP A 105 10.34 10.54 13.10
CA ASP A 105 11.28 10.58 14.21
C ASP A 105 10.53 11.05 15.45
N LEU A 106 10.37 10.17 16.42
CA LEU A 106 9.56 10.44 17.62
C LEU A 106 10.21 11.48 18.57
N ILE A 107 11.51 11.74 18.42
CA ILE A 107 12.22 12.74 19.25
C ILE A 107 12.06 14.14 18.69
N THR A 108 12.23 14.26 17.35
CA THR A 108 12.18 15.57 16.69
C THR A 108 10.78 15.89 16.10
N GLY A 109 9.91 14.90 15.96
CA GLY A 109 8.62 15.02 15.30
C GLY A 109 8.71 15.15 13.77
N LYS A 110 9.92 15.03 13.19
CA LYS A 110 10.12 15.13 11.75
C LYS A 110 9.48 13.95 11.04
N ILE A 111 8.64 14.23 10.04
CA ILE A 111 8.01 13.23 9.18
C ILE A 111 8.66 13.27 7.79
N THR A 112 9.07 12.11 7.30
CA THR A 112 9.70 11.95 5.98
C THR A 112 8.91 10.93 5.16
N HIS A 113 8.59 11.27 3.90
CA HIS A 113 8.05 10.29 2.95
C HIS A 113 9.13 9.30 2.57
N THR A 114 8.91 8.02 2.85
CA THR A 114 9.94 6.98 2.70
C THR A 114 9.70 6.06 1.51
N ASN A 115 8.45 5.66 1.30
CA ASN A 115 8.13 4.67 0.28
C ASN A 115 6.75 4.93 -0.32
N SER A 116 6.56 4.47 -1.54
CA SER A 116 5.23 4.34 -2.16
C SER A 116 5.18 3.10 -3.03
N CYS A 117 4.00 2.49 -3.13
CA CYS A 117 3.76 1.44 -4.11
C CYS A 117 2.28 1.42 -4.52
N TYR A 118 2.02 0.71 -5.62
CA TYR A 118 0.69 0.28 -6.03
C TYR A 118 0.63 -1.23 -5.98
N LEU A 119 -0.42 -1.75 -5.35
CA LEU A 119 -0.66 -3.16 -5.22
C LEU A 119 -2.01 -3.50 -5.84
N VAL A 120 -2.05 -4.58 -6.62
CA VAL A 120 -3.31 -5.09 -7.17
C VAL A 120 -3.74 -6.29 -6.36
N ALA A 121 -4.88 -6.18 -5.69
CA ALA A 121 -5.54 -7.26 -4.97
C ALA A 121 -6.74 -7.77 -5.76
N VAL A 122 -7.00 -9.06 -5.70
CA VAL A 122 -8.16 -9.72 -6.30
C VAL A 122 -9.04 -10.28 -5.19
N ALA A 123 -10.32 -9.94 -5.22
CA ALA A 123 -11.30 -10.52 -4.28
C ALA A 123 -11.59 -11.97 -4.65
N ILE A 124 -11.62 -12.83 -3.65
CA ILE A 124 -11.86 -14.27 -3.79
C ILE A 124 -13.06 -14.71 -2.95
N ASP A 125 -13.85 -15.62 -3.51
CA ASP A 125 -14.97 -16.25 -2.83
C ASP A 125 -14.53 -17.38 -1.89
N ASP A 126 -15.52 -18.03 -1.25
CA ASP A 126 -15.28 -19.13 -0.30
C ASP A 126 -14.66 -20.39 -0.96
N TYR A 127 -14.65 -20.44 -2.29
CA TYR A 127 -14.02 -21.52 -3.09
C TYR A 127 -12.66 -21.11 -3.68
N GLY A 128 -12.14 -19.93 -3.28
CA GLY A 128 -10.86 -19.42 -3.78
C GLY A 128 -10.91 -18.85 -5.21
N LYS A 129 -12.11 -18.61 -5.77
CA LYS A 129 -12.28 -18.07 -7.12
C LYS A 129 -12.45 -16.54 -7.10
N PRO A 130 -11.94 -15.82 -8.14
CA PRO A 130 -12.17 -14.39 -8.26
C PRO A 130 -13.66 -14.04 -8.27
N CYS A 131 -14.04 -13.07 -7.46
CA CYS A 131 -15.43 -12.60 -7.37
C CYS A 131 -15.53 -11.08 -7.53
N LYS A 132 -16.73 -10.60 -7.90
CA LYS A 132 -16.98 -9.17 -8.17
C LYS A 132 -16.76 -8.30 -6.94
N VAL A 133 -16.21 -7.10 -7.16
CA VAL A 133 -16.01 -6.07 -6.12
C VAL A 133 -16.95 -4.88 -6.31
N PRO A 134 -17.32 -4.17 -5.22
CA PRO A 134 -18.00 -2.87 -5.33
C PRO A 134 -17.15 -1.89 -6.12
N GLN A 135 -17.78 -1.08 -6.98
CA GLN A 135 -17.04 -0.05 -7.70
C GLN A 135 -16.62 1.08 -6.75
N ILE A 136 -15.39 1.58 -6.91
CA ILE A 136 -14.91 2.73 -6.15
C ILE A 136 -15.57 4.01 -6.67
N ILE A 137 -15.97 4.88 -5.76
CA ILE A 137 -16.57 6.21 -6.05
C ILE A 137 -15.56 7.27 -5.61
N PRO A 138 -14.82 7.90 -6.54
CA PRO A 138 -13.91 9.00 -6.21
C PRO A 138 -14.72 10.28 -5.93
N GLU A 139 -14.52 10.89 -4.76
CA GLU A 139 -15.24 12.09 -4.34
C GLU A 139 -14.38 13.36 -4.49
N THR A 140 -13.17 13.33 -3.95
CA THR A 140 -12.25 14.47 -3.98
C THR A 140 -11.51 14.58 -5.32
N ASP A 141 -10.94 15.74 -5.60
CA ASP A 141 -10.12 15.93 -6.81
C ASP A 141 -8.88 15.03 -6.80
N ASP A 142 -8.30 14.78 -5.61
CA ASP A 142 -7.20 13.84 -5.45
C ASP A 142 -7.63 12.38 -5.73
N ASP A 143 -8.81 11.97 -5.26
CA ASP A 143 -9.38 10.66 -5.59
C ASP A 143 -9.59 10.48 -7.10
N LYS A 144 -10.14 11.51 -7.76
CA LYS A 144 -10.39 11.52 -9.21
C LYS A 144 -9.08 11.43 -9.99
N ARG A 145 -8.05 12.17 -9.57
CA ARG A 145 -6.71 12.10 -10.16
C ARG A 145 -6.13 10.69 -10.02
N ARG A 146 -6.12 10.13 -8.81
CA ARG A 146 -5.62 8.76 -8.53
C ARG A 146 -6.38 7.71 -9.32
N PHE A 147 -7.70 7.83 -9.40
CA PHE A 147 -8.55 6.92 -10.19
C PHE A 147 -8.16 6.95 -11.67
N LYS A 148 -7.99 8.13 -12.27
CA LYS A 148 -7.58 8.28 -13.67
C LYS A 148 -6.22 7.67 -13.93
N GLU A 149 -5.24 7.95 -13.08
CA GLU A 149 -3.89 7.39 -13.18
C GLU A 149 -3.88 5.86 -13.02
N ALA A 150 -4.63 5.33 -12.06
CA ALA A 150 -4.77 3.90 -11.81
C ALA A 150 -5.45 3.17 -12.97
N LYS A 151 -6.45 3.79 -13.60
CA LYS A 151 -7.09 3.26 -14.81
C LYS A 151 -6.10 3.11 -15.97
N ILE A 152 -5.21 4.09 -16.15
CA ILE A 152 -4.16 4.02 -17.17
C ILE A 152 -3.20 2.85 -16.88
N ARG A 153 -2.76 2.69 -15.63
CA ARG A 153 -1.91 1.55 -15.22
C ARG A 153 -2.60 0.22 -15.45
N ASN A 154 -3.88 0.12 -15.09
CA ASN A 154 -4.66 -1.10 -15.30
C ASN A 154 -4.77 -1.47 -16.79
N ASN A 155 -5.03 -0.51 -17.68
CA ASN A 155 -5.10 -0.77 -19.12
C ASN A 155 -3.76 -1.28 -19.66
N LYS A 156 -2.66 -0.66 -19.25
CA LYS A 156 -1.33 -1.12 -19.65
C LYS A 156 -1.05 -2.56 -19.20
N ARG A 157 -1.41 -2.93 -17.95
CA ARG A 157 -1.29 -4.33 -17.47
C ARG A 157 -2.09 -5.32 -18.31
N LEU A 158 -3.29 -4.93 -18.72
CA LEU A 158 -4.14 -5.78 -19.57
C LEU A 158 -3.54 -5.97 -20.96
N GLU A 159 -2.96 -4.94 -21.55
CA GLU A 159 -2.24 -5.01 -22.83
C GLU A 159 -1.03 -5.95 -22.74
N GLU A 160 -0.21 -5.80 -21.72
CA GLU A 160 0.98 -6.64 -21.47
C GLU A 160 0.63 -8.12 -21.23
N ARG A 161 -0.54 -8.41 -20.63
CA ARG A 161 -1.01 -9.79 -20.44
C ARG A 161 -1.49 -10.46 -21.72
N ASN A 162 -1.94 -9.68 -22.69
CA ASN A 162 -2.50 -10.18 -23.95
C ASN A 162 -1.46 -10.23 -25.09
N SER A 163 -0.26 -9.71 -24.85
CA SER A 163 0.90 -9.80 -25.75
C SER A 163 1.78 -11.00 -25.43
#